data_83d67a246b0a32d7d02025c381433d9b
#
_entry.id   83d67a246b0a32d7d02025c381433d9b
#
_cell.length_a   1.000
_cell.length_b   1.000
_cell.length_c   1.000
_cell.angle_alpha   90.00
_cell.angle_beta   90.00
_cell.angle_gamma   90.00
#
_symmetry.space_group_name_H-M   'P 1'
#
loop_
_entity.id
_entity.type
_entity.pdbx_description
1 polymer ?
#
loop_
_entity_poly.entity_id
_entity_poly.type
_entity_poly.pdbx_seq_one_letter_code
_entity_poly.pdbx_strand_id
1 'polypeptide(L)'
;REAVNTQFQQLLDKYSISIPKDTNLTFTIDPYDYKVSVSGIDDKNLSSLIEDVLNTASNSKELFSHIYNSTLDNNSQVSKEKSDKKTLFHEIKNRTGYDLRDLENIDGKFLTQDGTDILELYKTGVINSKNIPEEYKGMVFELYSGKLTELGKKGFENIPDLVLSIDYKNGSFYDVGQSENFGTGKTKWIDELKASKSQTFGEAFKDYRKDIVYGENSQDIIKEALNLKEFSFKGIKSEADSLLEKYGSKDMELIKLLLMQKYLMGKEDSESDKEFYKLLKEWEESKTQE
;
A
#
# COMPACT_ATOMS: atom_id res chain seq x y z
N ARG A 1 -14.54 1.85 2.61
CA ARG A 1 -14.59 2.42 3.97
C ARG A 1 -15.65 1.76 4.86
N GLU A 2 -16.84 1.47 4.36
CA GLU A 2 -17.90 0.77 5.11
C GLU A 2 -17.43 -0.61 5.64
N ALA A 3 -16.78 -1.40 4.81
CA ALA A 3 -16.23 -2.69 5.20
C ALA A 3 -15.20 -2.55 6.34
N VAL A 4 -14.31 -1.54 6.27
CA VAL A 4 -13.31 -1.30 7.32
C VAL A 4 -13.95 -0.81 8.62
N ASN A 5 -15.00 0.03 8.55
CA ASN A 5 -15.78 0.41 9.73
C ASN A 5 -16.41 -0.81 10.40
N THR A 6 -17.01 -1.71 9.60
CA THR A 6 -17.62 -2.94 10.10
C THR A 6 -16.59 -3.87 10.73
N GLN A 7 -15.44 -4.05 10.08
CA GLN A 7 -14.35 -4.87 10.58
C GLN A 7 -13.78 -4.32 11.91
N PHE A 8 -13.59 -3.02 11.99
CA PHE A 8 -13.12 -2.40 13.22
C PHE A 8 -14.15 -2.55 14.34
N GLN A 9 -15.44 -2.35 14.06
CA GLN A 9 -16.49 -2.58 15.04
C GLN A 9 -16.51 -4.03 15.54
N GLN A 10 -16.41 -5.02 14.64
CA GLN A 10 -16.31 -6.44 15.01
C GLN A 10 -15.09 -6.72 15.88
N LEU A 11 -13.97 -6.04 15.60
CA LEU A 11 -12.75 -6.15 16.40
C LEU A 11 -12.98 -5.60 17.81
N LEU A 12 -13.60 -4.43 17.95
CA LEU A 12 -13.97 -3.84 19.24
C LEU A 12 -14.91 -4.75 20.03
N ASP A 13 -15.95 -5.28 19.38
CA ASP A 13 -16.92 -6.17 20.00
C ASP A 13 -16.26 -7.47 20.48
N LYS A 14 -15.36 -8.05 19.68
CA LYS A 14 -14.61 -9.27 20.03
C LYS A 14 -13.81 -9.11 21.32
N TYR A 15 -13.24 -7.92 21.55
CA TYR A 15 -12.45 -7.63 22.74
C TYR A 15 -13.23 -6.87 23.82
N SER A 16 -14.56 -6.73 23.65
CA SER A 16 -15.46 -6.01 24.57
C SER A 16 -15.01 -4.56 24.84
N ILE A 17 -14.49 -3.90 23.82
CA ILE A 17 -14.02 -2.52 23.87
C ILE A 17 -15.18 -1.59 23.51
N SER A 18 -15.48 -0.63 24.36
CA SER A 18 -16.47 0.41 24.10
C SER A 18 -15.79 1.77 24.03
N ILE A 19 -15.87 2.41 22.87
CA ILE A 19 -15.43 3.79 22.69
C ILE A 19 -16.57 4.72 23.11
N PRO A 20 -16.35 5.68 24.03
CA PRO A 20 -17.39 6.62 24.43
C PRO A 20 -17.94 7.40 23.22
N LYS A 21 -19.24 7.69 23.25
CA LYS A 21 -19.88 8.53 22.23
C LYS A 21 -19.21 9.91 22.21
N ASP A 22 -19.15 10.48 21.02
CA ASP A 22 -18.52 11.79 20.76
C ASP A 22 -17.00 11.86 20.96
N THR A 23 -16.34 10.72 21.22
CA THR A 23 -14.88 10.65 21.20
C THR A 23 -14.37 10.73 19.78
N ASN A 24 -13.40 11.61 19.55
CA ASN A 24 -12.65 11.69 18.30
C ASN A 24 -11.30 11.04 18.52
N LEU A 25 -11.03 9.94 17.83
CA LEU A 25 -9.74 9.28 17.84
C LEU A 25 -9.01 9.57 16.56
N THR A 26 -7.70 9.71 16.65
CA THR A 26 -6.80 9.72 15.49
C THR A 26 -5.86 8.54 15.62
N PHE A 27 -5.88 7.67 14.61
CA PHE A 27 -4.97 6.55 14.47
C PHE A 27 -3.82 6.99 13.58
N THR A 28 -2.59 6.82 14.05
CA THR A 28 -1.38 7.14 13.29
C THR A 28 -0.54 5.89 13.17
N ILE A 29 -0.11 5.56 11.95
CA ILE A 29 0.55 4.31 11.64
C ILE A 29 1.94 4.58 11.08
N ASP A 30 2.94 3.97 11.72
CA ASP A 30 4.32 3.98 11.27
C ASP A 30 4.48 3.17 9.97
N PRO A 31 5.19 3.68 8.94
CA PRO A 31 5.33 2.99 7.66
C PRO A 31 6.30 1.79 7.69
N TYR A 32 7.12 1.65 8.73
CA TYR A 32 8.22 0.69 8.78
C TYR A 32 7.92 -0.58 9.57
N ASP A 33 7.17 -0.45 10.65
CA ASP A 33 6.74 -1.57 11.49
C ASP A 33 5.22 -1.70 11.56
N TYR A 34 4.49 -0.79 10.91
CA TYR A 34 3.02 -0.69 10.93
C TYR A 34 2.43 -0.51 12.32
N LYS A 35 3.22 -0.05 13.28
CA LYS A 35 2.72 0.18 14.62
C LYS A 35 1.72 1.33 14.63
N VAL A 36 0.53 1.04 15.14
CA VAL A 36 -0.52 2.05 15.36
C VAL A 36 -0.33 2.70 16.72
N SER A 37 -0.45 4.02 16.75
CA SER A 37 -0.66 4.81 17.94
C SER A 37 -2.02 5.49 17.88
N VAL A 38 -2.66 5.68 19.04
CA VAL A 38 -3.99 6.28 19.18
C VAL A 38 -3.89 7.55 19.99
N SER A 39 -4.52 8.61 19.51
CA SER A 39 -4.64 9.90 20.21
C SER A 39 -6.09 10.38 20.19
N GLY A 40 -6.39 11.43 20.98
CA GLY A 40 -7.72 12.02 21.06
C GLY A 40 -8.59 11.46 22.21
N ILE A 41 -8.02 10.64 23.09
CA ILE A 41 -8.69 10.15 24.30
C ILE A 41 -7.76 10.30 25.50
N ASP A 42 -8.31 10.77 26.63
CA ASP A 42 -7.57 10.98 27.88
C ASP A 42 -7.36 9.67 28.66
N ASP A 43 -8.25 8.69 28.47
CA ASP A 43 -8.13 7.37 29.09
C ASP A 43 -6.99 6.57 28.44
N LYS A 44 -5.84 6.59 29.12
CA LYS A 44 -4.63 5.88 28.66
C LYS A 44 -4.80 4.36 28.61
N ASN A 45 -5.64 3.78 29.47
CA ASN A 45 -5.87 2.35 29.48
C ASN A 45 -6.66 1.94 28.24
N LEU A 46 -7.70 2.71 27.92
CA LEU A 46 -8.50 2.48 26.72
C LEU A 46 -7.68 2.72 25.45
N SER A 47 -6.87 3.79 25.41
CA SER A 47 -5.96 4.05 24.31
C SER A 47 -5.01 2.88 24.08
N SER A 48 -4.30 2.43 25.13
CA SER A 48 -3.36 1.30 25.02
C SER A 48 -4.06 0.00 24.62
N LEU A 49 -5.27 -0.25 25.11
CA LEU A 49 -6.02 -1.45 24.74
C LEU A 49 -6.41 -1.44 23.25
N ILE A 50 -6.83 -0.29 22.72
CA ILE A 50 -7.13 -0.13 21.28
C ILE A 50 -5.85 -0.32 20.46
N GLU A 51 -4.74 0.27 20.88
CA GLU A 51 -3.42 0.11 20.23
C GLU A 51 -3.00 -1.36 20.21
N ASP A 52 -3.08 -2.07 21.34
CA ASP A 52 -2.70 -3.49 21.43
C ASP A 52 -3.54 -4.36 20.49
N VAL A 53 -4.85 -4.13 20.43
CA VAL A 53 -5.76 -4.87 19.56
C VAL A 53 -5.46 -4.59 18.09
N LEU A 54 -5.20 -3.35 17.71
CA LEU A 54 -4.84 -2.99 16.33
C LEU A 54 -3.45 -3.49 15.95
N ASN A 55 -2.50 -3.51 16.87
CA ASN A 55 -1.16 -4.04 16.64
C ASN A 55 -1.08 -5.58 16.68
N THR A 56 -2.22 -6.26 16.92
CA THR A 56 -2.29 -7.73 16.89
C THR A 56 -2.46 -8.23 15.46
N ALA A 57 -1.73 -9.28 15.11
CA ALA A 57 -1.73 -9.89 13.76
C ALA A 57 -1.40 -8.85 12.66
N SER A 58 -2.18 -8.81 11.59
CA SER A 58 -1.98 -7.90 10.45
C SER A 58 -2.93 -6.68 10.47
N ASN A 59 -3.69 -6.46 11.55
CA ASN A 59 -4.75 -5.44 11.57
C ASN A 59 -4.21 -4.03 11.25
N SER A 60 -3.09 -3.64 11.82
CA SER A 60 -2.46 -2.34 11.59
C SER A 60 -1.95 -2.19 10.15
N LYS A 61 -1.37 -3.24 9.58
CA LYS A 61 -0.90 -3.27 8.20
C LYS A 61 -2.08 -3.18 7.22
N GLU A 62 -3.17 -3.86 7.52
CA GLU A 62 -4.41 -3.79 6.74
C GLU A 62 -5.02 -2.38 6.78
N LEU A 63 -5.06 -1.76 7.98
CA LEU A 63 -5.52 -0.37 8.12
C LEU A 63 -4.61 0.60 7.35
N PHE A 64 -3.28 0.44 7.42
CA PHE A 64 -2.33 1.21 6.62
C PHE A 64 -2.64 1.10 5.13
N SER A 65 -2.80 -0.13 4.64
CA SER A 65 -3.10 -0.40 3.24
C SER A 65 -4.43 0.22 2.81
N HIS A 66 -5.45 0.17 3.69
CA HIS A 66 -6.72 0.82 3.43
C HIS A 66 -6.58 2.34 3.27
N ILE A 67 -5.88 2.99 4.20
CA ILE A 67 -5.65 4.45 4.13
C ILE A 67 -4.89 4.78 2.85
N TYR A 68 -3.78 4.08 2.59
CA TYR A 68 -2.95 4.31 1.40
C TYR A 68 -3.73 4.18 0.09
N ASN A 69 -4.55 3.13 -0.05
CA ASN A 69 -5.32 2.86 -1.26
C ASN A 69 -6.57 3.72 -1.40
N SER A 70 -7.10 4.27 -0.31
CA SER A 70 -8.28 5.15 -0.33
C SER A 70 -7.94 6.63 -0.48
N THR A 71 -6.67 6.99 -0.37
CA THR A 71 -6.23 8.38 -0.56
C THR A 71 -6.19 8.72 -2.06
N LEU A 72 -6.71 9.87 -2.40
CA LEU A 72 -6.61 10.43 -3.76
C LEU A 72 -5.18 10.95 -4.00
N ASP A 73 -4.75 11.01 -5.25
CA ASP A 73 -3.41 11.43 -5.68
C ASP A 73 -2.95 12.80 -5.11
N ASN A 74 -3.88 13.63 -4.66
CA ASN A 74 -3.62 14.95 -4.08
C ASN A 74 -3.66 14.98 -2.55
N ASN A 75 -3.56 13.83 -1.88
CA ASN A 75 -3.55 13.77 -0.43
C ASN A 75 -2.20 14.26 0.12
N SER A 76 -2.23 15.15 1.12
CA SER A 76 -1.03 15.68 1.77
C SER A 76 -0.20 14.63 2.51
N GLN A 77 -0.79 13.50 2.87
CA GLN A 77 -0.10 12.42 3.58
C GLN A 77 0.77 11.57 2.65
N VAL A 78 0.37 11.41 1.38
CA VAL A 78 1.03 10.53 0.40
C VAL A 78 1.73 11.35 -0.65
N SER A 79 3.01 11.08 -0.87
CA SER A 79 3.76 11.56 -2.03
C SER A 79 4.56 10.40 -2.62
N LYS A 80 4.93 10.54 -3.90
CA LYS A 80 5.77 9.56 -4.58
C LYS A 80 7.08 9.33 -3.82
N GLU A 81 7.72 10.39 -3.34
CA GLU A 81 9.00 10.32 -2.65
C GLU A 81 8.90 9.57 -1.31
N LYS A 82 7.84 9.82 -0.51
CA LYS A 82 7.56 9.08 0.72
C LYS A 82 7.29 7.58 0.43
N SER A 83 6.51 7.30 -0.62
CA SER A 83 6.19 5.93 -1.03
C SER A 83 7.43 5.19 -1.51
N ASP A 84 8.27 5.83 -2.30
CA ASP A 84 9.53 5.29 -2.80
C ASP A 84 10.48 4.97 -1.63
N LYS A 85 10.62 5.87 -0.65
CA LYS A 85 11.43 5.68 0.57
C LYS A 85 10.94 4.45 1.35
N LYS A 86 9.63 4.38 1.64
CA LYS A 86 9.04 3.25 2.37
C LYS A 86 9.28 1.93 1.63
N THR A 87 9.01 1.88 0.33
CA THR A 87 9.15 0.66 -0.47
C THR A 87 10.60 0.20 -0.52
N LEU A 88 11.52 1.13 -0.73
CA LEU A 88 12.96 0.83 -0.72
C LEU A 88 13.41 0.29 0.64
N PHE A 89 12.95 0.91 1.73
CA PHE A 89 13.24 0.43 3.09
C PHE A 89 12.85 -1.04 3.27
N HIS A 90 11.61 -1.39 2.92
CA HIS A 90 11.14 -2.77 3.08
C HIS A 90 11.85 -3.75 2.14
N GLU A 91 12.14 -3.35 0.90
CA GLU A 91 12.90 -4.19 -0.04
C GLU A 91 14.30 -4.50 0.51
N ILE A 92 15.03 -3.47 0.98
CA ILE A 92 16.36 -3.66 1.54
C ILE A 92 16.29 -4.54 2.79
N LYS A 93 15.37 -4.25 3.72
CA LYS A 93 15.20 -5.03 4.95
C LYS A 93 14.86 -6.50 4.66
N ASN A 94 13.97 -6.75 3.71
CA ASN A 94 13.57 -8.11 3.34
C ASN A 94 14.70 -8.91 2.67
N ARG A 95 15.60 -8.25 1.92
CA ARG A 95 16.70 -8.93 1.22
C ARG A 95 17.98 -9.07 2.05
N THR A 96 18.22 -8.12 2.94
CA THR A 96 19.48 -8.05 3.68
C THR A 96 19.33 -8.34 5.18
N GLY A 97 18.12 -8.21 5.72
CA GLY A 97 17.83 -8.25 7.15
C GLY A 97 18.16 -6.96 7.89
N TYR A 98 18.78 -5.97 7.24
CA TYR A 98 19.18 -4.71 7.86
C TYR A 98 18.10 -3.65 7.76
N ASP A 99 17.94 -2.88 8.83
CA ASP A 99 17.08 -1.71 8.87
C ASP A 99 17.88 -0.46 8.46
N LEU A 100 17.45 0.25 7.42
CA LEU A 100 18.19 1.42 6.92
C LEU A 100 18.32 2.55 7.95
N ARG A 101 17.44 2.59 8.96
CA ARG A 101 17.47 3.58 10.05
C ARG A 101 18.64 3.35 11.01
N ASP A 102 19.12 2.10 11.10
CA ASP A 102 20.20 1.69 11.99
C ASP A 102 21.59 1.74 11.32
N LEU A 103 21.64 2.14 10.04
CA LEU A 103 22.87 2.18 9.27
C LEU A 103 23.46 3.59 9.23
N GLU A 104 24.79 3.67 9.27
CA GLU A 104 25.48 4.92 9.06
C GLU A 104 25.46 5.29 7.56
N ASN A 105 25.18 6.57 7.26
CA ASN A 105 25.27 7.08 5.91
C ASN A 105 26.56 7.90 5.77
N ILE A 106 27.56 7.32 5.11
CA ILE A 106 28.86 7.95 4.86
C ILE A 106 29.05 8.14 3.35
N ASP A 107 29.24 9.36 2.93
CA ASP A 107 29.41 9.74 1.51
C ASP A 107 28.33 9.19 0.57
N GLY A 108 27.08 9.13 1.07
CA GLY A 108 25.94 8.64 0.31
C GLY A 108 25.81 7.12 0.25
N LYS A 109 26.54 6.40 1.09
CA LYS A 109 26.48 4.95 1.23
C LYS A 109 25.99 4.56 2.62
N PHE A 110 25.08 3.62 2.69
CA PHE A 110 24.64 3.04 3.93
C PHE A 110 25.59 1.89 4.33
N LEU A 111 26.23 2.04 5.46
CA LEU A 111 27.22 1.10 5.96
C LEU A 111 26.74 0.39 7.24
N THR A 112 26.99 -0.90 7.31
CA THR A 112 26.80 -1.70 8.53
C THR A 112 27.90 -1.38 9.56
N GLN A 113 27.76 -1.83 10.80
CA GLN A 113 28.72 -1.59 11.88
C GLN A 113 30.13 -2.09 11.56
N ASP A 114 30.25 -3.11 10.72
CA ASP A 114 31.55 -3.64 10.26
C ASP A 114 32.08 -2.95 9.00
N GLY A 115 31.39 -1.88 8.53
CA GLY A 115 31.77 -1.07 7.38
C GLY A 115 31.37 -1.68 6.03
N THR A 116 30.56 -2.75 5.99
CA THR A 116 30.08 -3.34 4.73
C THR A 116 29.00 -2.42 4.10
N ASP A 117 29.14 -2.16 2.79
CA ASP A 117 28.14 -1.40 2.04
C ASP A 117 26.87 -2.24 1.87
N ILE A 118 25.72 -1.72 2.29
CA ILE A 118 24.43 -2.39 2.20
C ILE A 118 24.08 -2.75 0.75
N LEU A 119 24.59 -2.02 -0.22
CA LEU A 119 24.38 -2.30 -1.64
C LEU A 119 24.99 -3.65 -2.05
N GLU A 120 26.13 -4.05 -1.48
CA GLU A 120 26.76 -5.35 -1.74
C GLU A 120 25.93 -6.48 -1.15
N LEU A 121 25.42 -6.27 0.07
CA LEU A 121 24.51 -7.23 0.72
C LEU A 121 23.21 -7.37 -0.03
N TYR A 122 22.65 -6.26 -0.51
CA TYR A 122 21.43 -6.26 -1.32
C TYR A 122 21.64 -7.04 -2.63
N LYS A 123 22.75 -6.81 -3.33
CA LYS A 123 23.11 -7.57 -4.53
C LYS A 123 23.12 -9.07 -4.27
N THR A 124 23.76 -9.47 -3.18
CA THR A 124 23.82 -10.88 -2.76
C THR A 124 22.42 -11.42 -2.44
N GLY A 125 21.58 -10.63 -1.74
CA GLY A 125 20.19 -10.99 -1.43
C GLY A 125 19.33 -11.19 -2.68
N VAL A 126 19.47 -10.33 -3.70
CA VAL A 126 18.76 -10.47 -4.98
C VAL A 126 19.23 -11.72 -5.73
N ILE A 127 20.56 -11.93 -5.86
CA ILE A 127 21.12 -13.09 -6.56
C ILE A 127 20.64 -14.41 -5.94
N ASN A 128 20.60 -14.48 -4.61
CA ASN A 128 20.21 -15.67 -3.87
C ASN A 128 18.70 -15.83 -3.71
N SER A 129 17.92 -14.86 -4.15
CA SER A 129 16.45 -14.91 -4.03
C SER A 129 15.87 -16.05 -4.88
N LYS A 130 15.05 -16.89 -4.22
CA LYS A 130 14.26 -17.93 -4.89
C LYS A 130 12.94 -17.41 -5.45
N ASN A 131 12.55 -16.21 -5.04
CA ASN A 131 11.27 -15.59 -5.41
C ASN A 131 11.39 -14.73 -6.69
N ILE A 132 12.63 -14.39 -7.09
CA ILE A 132 12.89 -13.62 -8.30
C ILE A 132 13.43 -14.59 -9.37
N PRO A 133 12.74 -14.75 -10.50
CA PRO A 133 13.28 -15.53 -11.63
C PRO A 133 14.62 -14.97 -12.08
N GLU A 134 15.52 -15.86 -12.55
CA GLU A 134 16.91 -15.51 -12.85
C GLU A 134 17.01 -14.36 -13.87
N GLU A 135 16.15 -14.38 -14.87
CA GLU A 135 16.08 -13.39 -15.93
C GLU A 135 15.74 -11.96 -15.44
N TYR A 136 15.08 -11.84 -14.29
CA TYR A 136 14.68 -10.53 -13.73
C TYR A 136 15.61 -10.00 -12.62
N LYS A 137 16.54 -10.83 -12.12
CA LYS A 137 17.42 -10.42 -11.01
C LYS A 137 18.25 -9.18 -11.32
N GLY A 138 18.79 -9.10 -12.53
CA GLY A 138 19.55 -7.93 -12.98
C GLY A 138 18.72 -6.66 -12.94
N MET A 139 17.51 -6.71 -13.48
CA MET A 139 16.58 -5.58 -13.54
C MET A 139 16.11 -5.13 -12.15
N VAL A 140 15.78 -6.09 -11.26
CA VAL A 140 15.42 -5.79 -9.86
C VAL A 140 16.58 -5.10 -9.15
N PHE A 141 17.79 -5.64 -9.32
CA PHE A 141 18.98 -5.02 -8.72
C PHE A 141 19.20 -3.59 -9.24
N GLU A 142 19.15 -3.36 -10.53
CA GLU A 142 19.32 -2.02 -11.13
C GLU A 142 18.28 -1.03 -10.58
N LEU A 143 17.01 -1.44 -10.54
CA LEU A 143 15.91 -0.58 -10.08
C LEU A 143 16.14 -0.09 -8.66
N TYR A 144 16.43 -0.99 -7.73
CA TYR A 144 16.53 -0.63 -6.31
C TYR A 144 17.90 -0.10 -5.92
N SER A 145 18.99 -0.53 -6.58
CA SER A 145 20.33 0.03 -6.35
C SER A 145 20.41 1.50 -6.73
N GLY A 146 19.76 1.89 -7.84
CA GLY A 146 19.67 3.28 -8.26
C GLY A 146 18.94 4.12 -7.21
N LYS A 147 17.80 3.64 -6.70
CA LYS A 147 17.02 4.32 -5.65
C LYS A 147 17.76 4.38 -4.32
N LEU A 148 18.46 3.31 -3.95
CA LEU A 148 19.27 3.29 -2.73
C LEU A 148 20.41 4.31 -2.77
N THR A 149 21.09 4.39 -3.91
CA THR A 149 22.15 5.37 -4.13
C THR A 149 21.60 6.81 -4.08
N GLU A 150 20.44 7.05 -4.67
CA GLU A 150 19.79 8.36 -4.63
C GLU A 150 19.37 8.74 -3.20
N LEU A 151 18.78 7.80 -2.46
CA LEU A 151 18.41 7.98 -1.07
C LEU A 151 19.64 8.27 -0.20
N GLY A 152 20.74 7.54 -0.40
CA GLY A 152 22.00 7.78 0.31
C GLY A 152 22.53 9.19 0.09
N LYS A 153 22.53 9.68 -1.15
CA LYS A 153 22.95 11.05 -1.49
C LYS A 153 22.04 12.11 -0.89
N LYS A 154 20.73 11.88 -0.86
CA LYS A 154 19.78 12.81 -0.24
C LYS A 154 19.83 12.78 1.29
N GLY A 155 20.17 11.64 1.86
CA GLY A 155 20.05 11.34 3.29
C GLY A 155 18.66 10.81 3.65
N PHE A 156 18.63 9.69 4.37
CA PHE A 156 17.39 9.02 4.77
C PHE A 156 16.47 9.97 5.56
N GLU A 157 17.04 10.72 6.51
CA GLU A 157 16.30 11.63 7.39
C GLU A 157 15.78 12.90 6.68
N ASN A 158 16.32 13.22 5.51
CA ASN A 158 15.92 14.41 4.76
C ASN A 158 14.65 14.19 3.92
N ILE A 159 14.20 12.94 3.77
CA ILE A 159 12.94 12.60 3.11
C ILE A 159 11.91 12.28 4.19
N PRO A 160 10.77 12.97 4.22
CA PRO A 160 9.70 12.67 5.20
C PRO A 160 9.20 11.24 5.07
N ASP A 161 8.85 10.64 6.21
CA ASP A 161 8.26 9.31 6.27
C ASP A 161 6.82 9.29 5.76
N LEU A 162 6.39 8.14 5.24
CA LEU A 162 5.01 7.89 4.84
C LEU A 162 4.16 7.52 6.05
N VAL A 163 4.15 8.35 7.08
CA VAL A 163 3.25 8.19 8.22
C VAL A 163 1.83 8.47 7.77
N LEU A 164 0.92 7.53 7.99
CA LEU A 164 -0.48 7.67 7.63
C LEU A 164 -1.34 7.82 8.86
N SER A 165 -2.33 8.71 8.79
CA SER A 165 -3.30 8.92 9.85
C SER A 165 -4.73 8.84 9.33
N ILE A 166 -5.65 8.41 10.20
CA ILE A 166 -7.09 8.38 9.94
C ILE A 166 -7.84 8.71 11.22
N ASP A 167 -8.87 9.52 11.09
CA ASP A 167 -9.73 9.89 12.21
C ASP A 167 -10.88 8.90 12.35
N TYR A 168 -11.33 8.67 13.59
CA TYR A 168 -12.49 7.83 13.90
C TYR A 168 -13.43 8.56 14.85
N LYS A 169 -14.71 8.58 14.50
CA LYS A 169 -15.77 9.21 15.30
C LYS A 169 -17.10 8.52 15.05
N ASN A 170 -17.87 8.30 16.10
CA ASN A 170 -19.24 7.79 16.01
C ASN A 170 -19.39 6.54 15.13
N GLY A 171 -18.48 5.59 15.27
CA GLY A 171 -18.53 4.32 14.53
C GLY A 171 -17.96 4.36 13.11
N SER A 172 -17.30 5.46 12.70
CA SER A 172 -16.80 5.62 11.34
C SER A 172 -15.40 6.20 11.26
N PHE A 173 -14.65 5.76 10.27
CA PHE A 173 -13.38 6.36 9.88
C PHE A 173 -13.59 7.54 8.92
N TYR A 174 -12.76 8.57 9.08
CA TYR A 174 -12.72 9.79 8.27
C TYR A 174 -11.29 10.07 7.85
N ASP A 175 -11.10 10.63 6.66
CA ASP A 175 -9.78 11.16 6.31
C ASP A 175 -9.44 12.33 7.24
N VAL A 176 -8.18 12.43 7.65
CA VAL A 176 -7.74 13.46 8.59
C VAL A 176 -8.15 14.85 8.10
N GLY A 177 -8.77 15.61 9.00
CA GLY A 177 -9.27 16.94 8.70
C GLY A 177 -10.61 17.01 7.96
N GLN A 178 -11.29 15.88 7.72
CA GLN A 178 -12.64 15.88 7.17
C GLN A 178 -13.70 16.01 8.27
N SER A 179 -14.68 16.88 8.03
CA SER A 179 -15.83 17.02 8.93
C SER A 179 -16.95 16.01 8.65
N GLU A 180 -16.96 15.40 7.45
CA GLU A 180 -18.00 14.47 6.98
C GLU A 180 -17.41 13.26 6.28
N ASN A 181 -18.02 12.10 6.50
CA ASN A 181 -17.65 10.86 5.83
C ASN A 181 -18.66 10.55 4.72
N PHE A 182 -18.20 10.66 3.48
CA PHE A 182 -18.99 10.38 2.28
C PHE A 182 -19.23 8.88 2.07
N GLY A 183 -19.52 8.11 3.01
CA GLY A 183 -19.77 6.67 2.85
C GLY A 183 -20.65 6.07 3.92
N THR A 184 -20.99 6.84 4.95
CA THR A 184 -21.73 6.35 6.11
C THR A 184 -23.03 7.12 6.31
N GLY A 185 -24.06 6.81 5.56
CA GLY A 185 -25.43 7.30 5.78
C GLY A 185 -25.70 8.79 5.55
N LYS A 186 -24.68 9.61 5.37
CA LYS A 186 -24.84 11.00 4.92
C LYS A 186 -24.77 11.04 3.41
N THR A 187 -25.88 10.69 2.76
CA THR A 187 -26.01 10.62 1.30
C THR A 187 -26.49 11.91 0.66
N LYS A 188 -26.56 13.01 1.42
CA LYS A 188 -27.11 14.27 0.91
C LYS A 188 -26.47 14.72 -0.40
N TRP A 189 -25.14 14.63 -0.49
CA TRP A 189 -24.42 14.96 -1.72
C TRP A 189 -24.70 13.96 -2.87
N ILE A 190 -24.94 12.68 -2.56
CA ILE A 190 -25.35 11.66 -3.53
C ILE A 190 -26.76 11.96 -4.01
N ASP A 191 -27.64 12.35 -3.09
CA ASP A 191 -29.02 12.70 -3.42
C ASP A 191 -29.10 14.01 -4.22
N GLU A 192 -28.26 14.98 -3.90
CA GLU A 192 -28.06 16.21 -4.69
C GLU A 192 -27.46 15.90 -6.07
N LEU A 193 -26.49 14.98 -6.16
CA LEU A 193 -25.90 14.55 -7.41
C LEU A 193 -26.91 13.75 -8.26
N LYS A 194 -27.72 12.90 -7.64
CA LYS A 194 -28.82 12.17 -8.31
C LYS A 194 -29.90 13.12 -8.81
N ALA A 195 -30.22 14.15 -8.04
CA ALA A 195 -31.19 15.18 -8.45
C ALA A 195 -30.66 16.06 -9.59
N SER A 196 -29.35 16.25 -9.71
CA SER A 196 -28.70 17.07 -10.72
C SER A 196 -28.31 16.33 -12.01
N LYS A 197 -28.29 14.99 -12.01
CA LYS A 197 -27.85 14.17 -13.15
C LYS A 197 -28.87 13.10 -13.52
N SER A 198 -28.98 12.83 -14.83
CA SER A 198 -29.85 11.82 -15.42
C SER A 198 -29.67 10.43 -14.83
N GLN A 199 -30.71 9.61 -14.85
CA GLN A 199 -30.85 8.25 -14.30
C GLN A 199 -29.66 7.29 -14.57
N THR A 200 -28.88 7.51 -15.62
CA THR A 200 -27.75 6.69 -16.03
C THR A 200 -26.63 6.58 -14.99
N PHE A 201 -26.40 7.62 -14.17
CA PHE A 201 -25.36 7.56 -13.13
C PHE A 201 -25.84 6.76 -11.90
N GLY A 202 -27.12 6.83 -11.57
CA GLY A 202 -27.72 6.05 -10.48
C GLY A 202 -27.76 4.55 -10.77
N GLU A 203 -27.93 4.17 -12.05
CA GLU A 203 -27.89 2.78 -12.49
C GLU A 203 -26.46 2.24 -12.51
N ALA A 204 -25.50 2.99 -13.06
CA ALA A 204 -24.08 2.63 -13.03
C ALA A 204 -23.54 2.49 -11.59
N PHE A 205 -24.01 3.32 -10.66
CA PHE A 205 -23.62 3.24 -9.26
C PHE A 205 -24.30 2.07 -8.52
N LYS A 206 -25.51 1.69 -8.89
CA LYS A 206 -26.20 0.50 -8.39
C LYS A 206 -25.52 -0.78 -8.89
N ASP A 207 -25.10 -0.80 -10.14
CA ASP A 207 -24.37 -1.93 -10.71
C ASP A 207 -22.96 -2.05 -10.09
N TYR A 208 -22.24 -0.96 -9.94
CA TYR A 208 -20.98 -0.91 -9.19
C TYR A 208 -21.11 -1.39 -7.74
N ARG A 209 -22.20 -1.03 -7.06
CA ARG A 209 -22.49 -1.50 -5.70
C ARG A 209 -22.91 -2.96 -5.64
N LYS A 210 -23.60 -3.48 -6.64
CA LYS A 210 -23.96 -4.90 -6.69
C LYS A 210 -22.74 -5.79 -6.82
N ASP A 211 -21.77 -5.36 -7.62
CA ASP A 211 -20.52 -6.11 -7.80
C ASP A 211 -19.62 -6.09 -6.55
N ILE A 212 -19.73 -5.03 -5.72
CA ILE A 212 -18.91 -4.87 -4.50
C ILE A 212 -19.58 -5.43 -3.23
N VAL A 213 -20.90 -5.41 -3.12
CA VAL A 213 -21.62 -5.59 -1.84
C VAL A 213 -22.19 -7.00 -1.62
N TYR A 214 -22.27 -7.84 -2.62
CA TYR A 214 -23.02 -9.11 -2.52
C TYR A 214 -22.22 -10.39 -2.77
N GLY A 215 -20.92 -10.41 -2.47
CA GLY A 215 -20.22 -11.65 -2.17
C GLY A 215 -20.74 -12.19 -0.82
N GLU A 216 -21.19 -13.45 -0.79
CA GLU A 216 -21.82 -14.08 0.39
C GLU A 216 -20.88 -14.22 1.61
N ASN A 217 -19.67 -13.67 1.58
CA ASN A 217 -18.69 -13.79 2.65
C ASN A 217 -18.03 -12.43 2.94
N SER A 218 -18.24 -11.90 4.14
CA SER A 218 -17.64 -10.65 4.58
C SER A 218 -16.09 -10.65 4.50
N GLN A 219 -15.48 -11.84 4.56
CA GLN A 219 -14.03 -11.98 4.34
C GLN A 219 -13.63 -11.78 2.88
N ASP A 220 -14.47 -12.11 1.92
CA ASP A 220 -14.22 -11.88 0.51
C ASP A 220 -14.43 -10.39 0.17
N ILE A 221 -15.40 -9.73 0.79
CA ILE A 221 -15.60 -8.27 0.68
C ILE A 221 -14.41 -7.52 1.30
N ILE A 222 -13.89 -8.00 2.41
CA ILE A 222 -12.70 -7.44 3.07
C ILE A 222 -11.45 -7.70 2.22
N LYS A 223 -11.30 -8.89 1.68
CA LYS A 223 -10.26 -9.19 0.69
C LYS A 223 -10.39 -8.30 -0.55
N GLU A 224 -11.57 -8.06 -1.08
CA GLU A 224 -11.79 -7.17 -2.23
C GLU A 224 -11.62 -5.69 -1.90
N ALA A 225 -12.05 -5.22 -0.74
CA ALA A 225 -11.85 -3.83 -0.31
C ALA A 225 -10.42 -3.55 0.16
N LEU A 226 -9.73 -4.57 0.67
CA LEU A 226 -8.30 -4.57 1.02
C LEU A 226 -7.46 -5.13 -0.13
N ASN A 227 -8.07 -5.66 -1.17
CA ASN A 227 -7.36 -6.14 -2.34
C ASN A 227 -6.68 -4.95 -3.01
N LEU A 228 -5.52 -4.79 -2.54
CA LEU A 228 -4.38 -4.85 -3.43
C LEU A 228 -4.86 -5.50 -4.72
N LYS A 229 -5.04 -4.72 -5.79
CA LYS A 229 -5.46 -5.24 -7.11
C LYS A 229 -4.82 -6.60 -7.27
N GLU A 230 -5.60 -7.68 -7.18
CA GLU A 230 -5.09 -8.98 -7.58
C GLU A 230 -4.46 -8.76 -8.94
N PHE A 231 -3.22 -9.17 -9.10
CA PHE A 231 -2.59 -9.10 -10.39
C PHE A 231 -3.42 -9.97 -11.31
N SER A 232 -4.34 -9.36 -12.00
CA SER A 232 -5.04 -10.10 -13.04
C SER A 232 -4.18 -10.04 -14.29
N PHE A 233 -3.98 -11.15 -14.93
CA PHE A 233 -3.34 -11.21 -16.25
C PHE A 233 -3.93 -10.17 -17.20
N LYS A 234 -5.25 -9.99 -17.18
CA LYS A 234 -5.95 -8.96 -17.96
C LYS A 234 -5.51 -7.54 -17.64
N GLY A 235 -5.26 -7.22 -16.38
CA GLY A 235 -4.83 -5.88 -15.95
C GLY A 235 -3.39 -5.59 -16.37
N ILE A 236 -2.46 -6.52 -16.14
CA ILE A 236 -1.05 -6.39 -16.54
C ILE A 236 -0.95 -6.35 -18.05
N LYS A 237 -1.65 -7.24 -18.76
CA LYS A 237 -1.68 -7.27 -20.23
C LYS A 237 -2.17 -5.96 -20.83
N SER A 238 -3.29 -5.43 -20.35
CA SER A 238 -3.85 -4.17 -20.85
C SER A 238 -2.89 -2.99 -20.65
N GLU A 239 -2.21 -2.93 -19.53
CA GLU A 239 -1.23 -1.89 -19.24
C GLU A 239 0.04 -2.07 -20.09
N ALA A 240 0.54 -3.29 -20.18
CA ALA A 240 1.70 -3.62 -21.01
C ALA A 240 1.46 -3.33 -22.48
N ASP A 241 0.29 -3.71 -23.01
CA ASP A 241 -0.09 -3.43 -24.38
C ASP A 241 -0.20 -1.90 -24.65
N SER A 242 -0.72 -1.12 -23.69
CA SER A 242 -0.76 0.34 -23.76
C SER A 242 0.65 0.97 -23.76
N LEU A 243 1.56 0.44 -22.94
CA LEU A 243 2.95 0.89 -22.92
C LEU A 243 3.69 0.49 -24.20
N LEU A 244 3.41 -0.71 -24.73
CA LEU A 244 3.97 -1.19 -25.98
C LEU A 244 3.52 -0.31 -27.16
N GLU A 245 2.26 0.08 -27.20
CA GLU A 245 1.73 0.99 -28.20
C GLU A 245 2.41 2.37 -28.13
N LYS A 246 2.66 2.86 -26.89
CA LYS A 246 3.28 4.16 -26.64
C LYS A 246 4.77 4.21 -26.97
N TYR A 247 5.53 3.18 -26.59
CA TYR A 247 7.00 3.18 -26.67
C TYR A 247 7.57 2.28 -27.78
N GLY A 248 6.75 1.38 -28.31
CA GLY A 248 7.14 0.41 -29.36
C GLY A 248 7.87 -0.82 -28.83
N SER A 249 7.96 -1.85 -29.67
CA SER A 249 8.53 -3.15 -29.30
C SER A 249 10.04 -3.15 -29.04
N LYS A 250 10.74 -2.10 -29.47
CA LYS A 250 12.19 -1.96 -29.23
C LYS A 250 12.54 -1.62 -27.78
N ASP A 251 11.55 -1.15 -27.01
CA ASP A 251 11.71 -0.71 -25.63
C ASP A 251 11.11 -1.71 -24.63
N MET A 252 11.10 -3.01 -24.96
CA MET A 252 10.53 -4.06 -24.09
C MET A 252 11.09 -4.02 -22.66
N GLU A 253 12.39 -3.77 -22.50
CA GLU A 253 13.02 -3.67 -21.19
C GLU A 253 12.52 -2.45 -20.40
N LEU A 254 12.30 -1.32 -21.08
CA LEU A 254 11.68 -0.14 -20.46
C LEU A 254 10.24 -0.43 -20.01
N ILE A 255 9.47 -1.13 -20.82
CA ILE A 255 8.09 -1.51 -20.50
C ILE A 255 8.06 -2.41 -19.26
N LYS A 256 8.92 -3.43 -19.20
CA LYS A 256 9.07 -4.29 -18.02
C LYS A 256 9.43 -3.50 -16.78
N LEU A 257 10.38 -2.58 -16.89
CA LEU A 257 10.81 -1.72 -15.77
C LEU A 257 9.66 -0.85 -15.26
N LEU A 258 8.88 -0.25 -16.15
CA LEU A 258 7.71 0.56 -15.78
C LEU A 258 6.62 -0.26 -15.11
N LEU A 259 6.35 -1.48 -15.62
CA LEU A 259 5.40 -2.40 -14.98
C LEU A 259 5.88 -2.83 -13.59
N MET A 260 7.17 -3.15 -13.44
CA MET A 260 7.76 -3.47 -12.14
C MET A 260 7.65 -2.30 -11.17
N GLN A 261 7.94 -1.09 -11.60
CA GLN A 261 7.75 0.11 -10.77
C GLN A 261 6.31 0.27 -10.32
N LYS A 262 5.35 0.00 -11.19
CA LYS A 262 3.93 0.19 -10.90
C LYS A 262 3.38 -0.89 -9.97
N TYR A 263 3.76 -2.14 -10.17
CA TYR A 263 3.13 -3.28 -9.51
C TYR A 263 3.92 -3.84 -8.33
N LEU A 264 5.24 -3.76 -8.32
CA LEU A 264 6.05 -4.23 -7.20
C LEU A 264 6.27 -3.15 -6.14
N MET A 265 6.25 -1.88 -6.52
CA MET A 265 6.42 -0.80 -5.56
C MET A 265 5.18 -0.63 -4.70
N GLY A 266 5.31 -0.93 -3.41
CA GLY A 266 4.23 -0.90 -2.43
C GLY A 266 3.73 -2.28 -1.99
N LYS A 267 4.29 -3.38 -2.53
CA LYS A 267 4.02 -4.74 -2.08
C LYS A 267 5.23 -5.32 -1.36
N GLU A 268 4.96 -5.93 -0.23
CA GLU A 268 5.97 -6.49 0.69
C GLU A 268 5.89 -8.01 0.77
N ASP A 269 5.06 -8.60 -0.08
CA ASP A 269 4.70 -10.01 -0.03
C ASP A 269 5.40 -10.80 -1.13
N SER A 270 6.20 -11.78 -0.73
CA SER A 270 6.94 -12.65 -1.65
C SER A 270 6.06 -13.51 -2.57
N GLU A 271 4.80 -13.73 -2.23
CA GLU A 271 3.84 -14.45 -3.07
C GLU A 271 3.33 -13.58 -4.22
N SER A 272 3.03 -12.31 -3.93
CA SER A 272 2.65 -11.32 -4.94
C SER A 272 3.76 -11.08 -5.96
N ASP A 273 5.02 -11.09 -5.51
CA ASP A 273 6.18 -10.97 -6.41
C ASP A 273 6.23 -12.13 -7.41
N LYS A 274 6.06 -13.37 -6.94
CA LYS A 274 6.07 -14.57 -7.79
C LYS A 274 4.97 -14.53 -8.86
N GLU A 275 3.77 -14.13 -8.43
CA GLU A 275 2.62 -14.03 -9.32
C GLU A 275 2.84 -12.95 -10.38
N PHE A 276 3.35 -11.77 -10.00
CA PHE A 276 3.68 -10.71 -10.93
C PHE A 276 4.67 -11.16 -12.00
N TYR A 277 5.80 -11.77 -11.59
CA TYR A 277 6.81 -12.24 -12.56
C TYR A 277 6.30 -13.34 -13.47
N LYS A 278 5.43 -14.22 -12.97
CA LYS A 278 4.77 -15.23 -13.79
C LYS A 278 3.92 -14.59 -14.88
N LEU A 279 3.08 -13.61 -14.50
CA LEU A 279 2.20 -12.92 -15.45
C LEU A 279 2.98 -12.05 -16.46
N LEU A 280 4.07 -11.43 -16.02
CA LEU A 280 4.94 -10.65 -16.89
C LEU A 280 5.60 -11.54 -17.96
N LYS A 281 6.05 -12.73 -17.56
CA LYS A 281 6.64 -13.72 -18.47
C LYS A 281 5.61 -14.27 -19.48
N GLU A 282 4.40 -14.60 -19.01
CA GLU A 282 3.31 -15.03 -19.88
C GLU A 282 2.95 -13.97 -20.94
N TRP A 283 2.97 -12.69 -20.54
CA TRP A 283 2.77 -11.59 -21.48
C TRP A 283 3.91 -11.50 -22.51
N GLU A 284 5.17 -11.58 -22.09
CA GLU A 284 6.34 -11.51 -22.95
C GLU A 284 6.35 -12.67 -23.98
N GLU A 285 6.05 -13.88 -23.52
CA GLU A 285 5.95 -15.07 -24.40
C GLU A 285 4.82 -14.90 -25.43
N SER A 286 3.71 -14.25 -25.08
CA SER A 286 2.61 -13.98 -26.01
C SER A 286 3.00 -13.03 -27.13
N LYS A 287 3.98 -12.13 -26.91
CA LYS A 287 4.46 -11.16 -27.92
C LYS A 287 5.57 -11.71 -28.80
N THR A 288 6.26 -12.76 -28.36
CA THR A 288 7.29 -13.43 -29.17
C THR A 288 6.69 -14.41 -30.19
N GLN A 289 5.41 -14.74 -30.03
CA GLN A 289 4.66 -15.64 -30.92
C GLN A 289 3.83 -14.92 -32.00
N GLU A 290 3.69 -13.59 -31.90
CA GLU A 290 3.11 -12.70 -32.91
C GLU A 290 4.22 -12.14 -33.84
#